data_a2320b73aafad4a35677d8b57b824b6f
#
_entry.id   a2320b73aafad4a35677d8b57b824b6f
#
_cell.length_a   1.000
_cell.length_b   1.000
_cell.length_c   1.000
_cell.angle_alpha   90.00
_cell.angle_beta   90.00
_cell.angle_gamma   90.00
#
_symmetry.space_group_name_H-M   'P 1'
#
loop_
_entity.id
_entity.type
_entity.pdbx_description
1 polymer ?
#
loop_
_entity_poly.entity_id
_entity_poly.type
_entity_poly.pdbx_seq_one_letter_code
_entity_poly.pdbx_strand_id
1 'polypeptide(L)'
;EKMRGEETRLLRDLAPRAISFEKHRVPDSPRFRCEVLRYSLRQLAPYLDTRTLFGLNWKFGGTVGREKRGETAEKLGALFEEWIDKADKGKWIVPQGVCGIYPCQSDGDEVIVYEPEDFGVEVCRFGFTRVVGSRRKDTICAAQYFYPRASGKVDAIGVQLTTSGPQVEAQIAAFKAEGNSEAVLY
;
A
#
# COMPACT_ATOMS: atom_id res chain seq x y z
N GLU A 1 -23.00 14.64 -9.46
CA GLU A 1 -23.33 14.33 -10.86
C GLU A 1 -22.65 15.30 -11.84
N LYS A 2 -22.73 16.63 -11.63
CA LYS A 2 -22.12 17.66 -12.49
C LYS A 2 -20.58 17.56 -12.55
N MET A 3 -19.91 17.34 -11.41
CA MET A 3 -18.45 17.15 -11.35
C MET A 3 -17.97 15.89 -12.09
N ARG A 4 -18.72 14.79 -12.00
CA ARG A 4 -18.42 13.54 -12.67
C ARG A 4 -18.54 13.65 -14.20
N GLY A 5 -19.51 14.44 -14.68
CA GLY A 5 -19.66 14.74 -16.11
C GLY A 5 -18.52 15.59 -16.69
N GLU A 6 -18.04 16.58 -15.94
CA GLU A 6 -16.89 17.42 -16.32
C GLU A 6 -15.60 16.61 -16.38
N GLU A 7 -15.34 15.74 -15.39
CA GLU A 7 -14.16 14.89 -15.37
C GLU A 7 -14.16 13.90 -16.54
N THR A 8 -15.31 13.30 -16.86
CA THR A 8 -15.46 12.39 -18.01
C THR A 8 -15.17 13.13 -19.32
N ARG A 9 -15.57 14.39 -19.45
CA ARG A 9 -15.27 15.21 -20.63
C ARG A 9 -13.78 15.49 -20.72
N LEU A 10 -13.14 15.92 -19.63
CA LEU A 10 -11.70 16.21 -19.58
C LEU A 10 -10.85 14.96 -19.88
N LEU A 11 -11.25 13.78 -19.41
CA LEU A 11 -10.57 12.52 -19.75
C LEU A 11 -10.59 12.21 -21.24
N ARG A 12 -11.61 12.68 -21.97
CA ARG A 12 -11.75 12.49 -23.41
C ARG A 12 -10.97 13.55 -24.21
N ASP A 13 -10.97 14.79 -23.73
CA ASP A 13 -10.48 15.95 -24.49
C ASP A 13 -8.99 16.24 -24.23
N LEU A 14 -8.43 15.79 -23.11
CA LEU A 14 -7.04 16.04 -22.74
C LEU A 14 -6.10 14.93 -23.22
N ALA A 15 -4.94 15.34 -23.73
CA ALA A 15 -3.89 14.42 -24.13
C ALA A 15 -3.25 13.72 -22.89
N PRO A 16 -2.73 12.50 -23.06
CA PRO A 16 -1.89 11.85 -22.05
C PRO A 16 -0.64 12.68 -21.75
N ARG A 17 -0.24 12.73 -20.46
CA ARG A 17 1.03 13.35 -20.07
C ARG A 17 2.19 12.61 -20.73
N ALA A 18 3.08 13.34 -21.37
CA ALA A 18 4.34 12.77 -21.86
C ALA A 18 5.26 12.43 -20.66
N ILE A 19 5.74 11.20 -20.60
CA ILE A 19 6.72 10.75 -19.61
C ILE A 19 8.07 10.59 -20.30
N SER A 20 9.11 11.21 -19.71
CA SER A 20 10.48 11.02 -20.15
C SER A 20 11.13 9.88 -19.39
N PHE A 21 11.73 8.95 -20.10
CA PHE A 21 12.48 7.83 -19.55
C PHE A 21 14.00 8.05 -19.50
N GLU A 22 14.49 9.26 -19.77
CA GLU A 22 15.93 9.57 -19.75
C GLU A 22 16.59 9.29 -18.40
N LYS A 23 15.87 9.56 -17.31
CA LYS A 23 16.35 9.35 -15.92
C LYS A 23 15.79 8.08 -15.30
N HIS A 24 14.97 7.35 -16.03
CA HIS A 24 14.40 6.10 -15.53
C HIS A 24 15.50 5.05 -15.40
N ARG A 25 15.53 4.36 -14.28
CA ARG A 25 16.52 3.32 -13.99
C ARG A 25 15.80 2.12 -13.42
N VAL A 26 16.00 1.00 -14.07
CA VAL A 26 15.69 -0.33 -13.51
C VAL A 26 16.99 -0.85 -12.88
N PRO A 27 16.98 -1.50 -11.72
CA PRO A 27 18.16 -2.11 -11.16
C PRO A 27 18.85 -3.03 -12.18
N ASP A 28 20.19 -3.00 -12.25
CA ASP A 28 20.96 -3.75 -13.26
C ASP A 28 20.74 -5.27 -13.20
N SER A 29 20.35 -5.77 -12.03
CA SER A 29 19.99 -7.18 -11.83
C SER A 29 18.80 -7.25 -10.87
N PRO A 30 17.60 -6.88 -11.31
CA PRO A 30 16.42 -7.09 -10.49
C PRO A 30 16.29 -8.59 -10.23
N ARG A 31 16.29 -8.99 -8.96
CA ARG A 31 16.04 -10.39 -8.60
C ARG A 31 14.55 -10.63 -8.75
N PHE A 32 14.14 -11.08 -9.91
CA PHE A 32 12.79 -11.51 -10.17
C PHE A 32 12.49 -12.76 -9.37
N ARG A 33 11.80 -12.61 -8.25
CA ARG A 33 11.43 -13.72 -7.37
C ARG A 33 10.22 -13.38 -6.55
N CYS A 34 9.56 -14.41 -6.08
CA CYS A 34 8.47 -14.31 -5.11
C CYS A 34 8.94 -14.89 -3.78
N GLU A 35 8.69 -14.17 -2.69
CA GLU A 35 9.06 -14.59 -1.34
C GLU A 35 7.85 -14.55 -0.41
N VAL A 36 7.72 -15.59 0.41
CA VAL A 36 6.77 -15.61 1.52
C VAL A 36 7.46 -15.08 2.77
N LEU A 37 6.93 -13.98 3.29
CA LEU A 37 7.45 -13.28 4.47
C LEU A 37 6.60 -13.65 5.69
N ARG A 38 7.27 -14.02 6.77
CA ARG A 38 6.64 -14.30 8.07
C ARG A 38 7.41 -13.56 9.14
N TYR A 39 6.74 -12.64 9.80
CA TYR A 39 7.29 -11.84 10.88
C TYR A 39 6.40 -11.93 12.10
N SER A 40 6.98 -11.89 13.29
CA SER A 40 6.21 -11.67 14.51
C SER A 40 5.71 -10.21 14.55
N LEU A 41 4.65 -9.98 15.27
CA LEU A 41 4.14 -8.62 15.50
C LEU A 41 5.22 -7.71 16.11
N ARG A 42 6.03 -8.25 17.02
CA ARG A 42 7.18 -7.56 17.62
C ARG A 42 8.23 -7.10 16.61
N GLN A 43 8.49 -7.91 15.59
CA GLN A 43 9.44 -7.52 14.53
C GLN A 43 8.89 -6.40 13.65
N LEU A 44 7.56 -6.31 13.49
CA LEU A 44 6.90 -5.30 12.67
C LEU A 44 6.61 -4.01 13.42
N ALA A 45 6.42 -4.06 14.75
CA ALA A 45 6.08 -2.91 15.58
C ALA A 45 6.96 -1.66 15.35
N PRO A 46 8.30 -1.77 15.20
CA PRO A 46 9.16 -0.61 14.93
C PRO A 46 8.91 0.10 13.60
N TYR A 47 8.24 -0.56 12.66
CA TYR A 47 7.94 -0.03 11.32
C TYR A 47 6.55 0.56 11.21
N LEU A 48 5.73 0.51 12.28
CA LEU A 48 4.40 1.10 12.27
C LEU A 48 4.48 2.63 12.32
N ASP A 49 3.67 3.30 11.51
CA ASP A 49 3.46 4.74 11.63
C ASP A 49 2.57 5.03 12.85
N THR A 50 3.22 5.14 14.01
CA THR A 50 2.55 5.40 15.27
C THR A 50 1.83 6.75 15.31
N ARG A 51 2.24 7.73 14.49
CA ARG A 51 1.54 9.02 14.39
C ARG A 51 0.14 8.82 13.78
N THR A 52 0.08 8.09 12.66
CA THR A 52 -1.19 7.75 12.02
C THR A 52 -2.02 6.84 12.91
N LEU A 53 -1.41 5.84 13.53
CA LEU A 53 -2.09 4.93 14.46
C LEU A 53 -2.75 5.70 15.61
N PHE A 54 -2.00 6.50 16.34
CA PHE A 54 -2.53 7.24 17.49
C PHE A 54 -3.50 8.34 17.10
N GLY A 55 -3.20 9.08 16.02
CA GLY A 55 -3.99 10.22 15.60
C GLY A 55 -5.30 9.87 14.90
N LEU A 56 -5.24 8.96 13.93
CA LEU A 56 -6.40 8.63 13.08
C LEU A 56 -7.15 7.39 13.57
N ASN A 57 -6.43 6.32 13.91
CA ASN A 57 -7.05 5.06 14.28
C ASN A 57 -7.52 5.07 15.74
N TRP A 58 -6.66 5.40 16.68
CA TRP A 58 -7.00 5.47 18.10
C TRP A 58 -7.66 6.79 18.51
N LYS A 59 -7.81 7.74 17.58
CA LYS A 59 -8.51 9.02 17.75
C LYS A 59 -7.94 9.92 18.87
N PHE A 60 -6.68 9.77 19.22
CA PHE A 60 -6.00 10.65 20.18
C PHE A 60 -5.52 11.97 19.58
N GLY A 61 -6.01 12.34 18.39
CA GLY A 61 -5.67 13.56 17.64
C GLY A 61 -6.43 14.81 18.08
N GLY A 62 -6.64 15.04 19.37
CA GLY A 62 -7.21 16.29 19.88
C GLY A 62 -6.17 17.38 20.07
N THR A 63 -6.63 18.65 20.26
CA THR A 63 -5.82 19.84 20.60
C THR A 63 -5.22 19.70 22.02
N VAL A 64 -4.22 18.83 22.17
CA VAL A 64 -3.48 18.73 23.42
C VAL A 64 -2.42 19.83 23.44
N GLY A 65 -2.43 20.69 24.44
CA GLY A 65 -1.46 21.76 24.61
C GLY A 65 -0.02 21.22 24.60
N ARG A 66 0.95 22.08 24.25
CA ARG A 66 2.36 21.70 24.04
C ARG A 66 2.99 20.98 25.23
N GLU A 67 2.62 21.37 26.46
CA GLU A 67 3.11 20.79 27.72
C GLU A 67 2.58 19.38 27.99
N LYS A 68 1.35 19.08 27.55
CA LYS A 68 0.75 17.75 27.70
C LYS A 68 1.13 16.76 26.59
N ARG A 69 1.77 17.21 25.52
CA ARG A 69 2.15 16.35 24.38
C ARG A 69 3.20 15.29 24.73
N GLY A 70 4.20 15.66 25.56
CA GLY A 70 5.22 14.71 26.00
C GLY A 70 4.63 13.59 26.85
N GLU A 71 3.87 13.97 27.88
CA GLU A 71 3.21 13.04 28.79
C GLU A 71 2.18 12.14 28.06
N THR A 72 1.47 12.70 27.08
CA THR A 72 0.54 11.94 26.26
C THR A 72 1.27 10.98 25.31
N ALA A 73 2.39 11.40 24.73
CA ALA A 73 3.17 10.52 23.85
C ALA A 73 3.78 9.33 24.60
N GLU A 74 4.25 9.55 25.83
CA GLU A 74 4.78 8.50 26.69
C GLU A 74 3.69 7.49 27.08
N LYS A 75 2.51 7.99 27.49
CA LYS A 75 1.34 7.14 27.81
C LYS A 75 0.87 6.34 26.60
N LEU A 76 0.83 6.94 25.41
CA LEU A 76 0.45 6.26 24.17
C LEU A 76 1.50 5.21 23.78
N GLY A 77 2.77 5.50 23.97
CA GLY A 77 3.85 4.52 23.76
C GLY A 77 3.71 3.31 24.69
N ALA A 78 3.45 3.54 25.98
CA ALA A 78 3.24 2.46 26.94
C ALA A 78 1.99 1.62 26.60
N LEU A 79 0.89 2.27 26.22
CA LEU A 79 -0.33 1.59 25.80
C LEU A 79 -0.09 0.76 24.50
N PHE A 80 0.65 1.29 23.57
CA PHE A 80 1.02 0.58 22.33
C PHE A 80 1.81 -0.70 22.65
N GLU A 81 2.82 -0.60 23.51
CA GLU A 81 3.62 -1.76 23.93
C GLU A 81 2.76 -2.81 24.66
N GLU A 82 1.82 -2.37 25.50
CA GLU A 82 0.89 -3.27 26.18
C GLU A 82 0.02 -4.05 25.18
N TRP A 83 -0.52 -3.36 24.16
CA TRP A 83 -1.35 -4.01 23.14
C TRP A 83 -0.55 -4.92 22.23
N ILE A 84 0.67 -4.54 21.85
CA ILE A 84 1.59 -5.42 21.11
C ILE A 84 1.86 -6.70 21.91
N ASP A 85 2.10 -6.58 23.22
CA ASP A 85 2.34 -7.73 24.08
C ASP A 85 1.12 -8.65 24.18
N LYS A 86 -0.06 -8.09 24.40
CA LYS A 86 -1.31 -8.87 24.47
C LYS A 86 -1.58 -9.58 23.14
N ALA A 87 -1.47 -8.88 22.02
CA ALA A 87 -1.72 -9.42 20.70
C ALA A 87 -0.72 -10.51 20.31
N ASP A 88 0.57 -10.33 20.64
CA ASP A 88 1.61 -11.34 20.35
C ASP A 88 1.46 -12.58 21.23
N LYS A 89 1.20 -12.43 22.53
CA LYS A 89 0.94 -13.55 23.47
C LYS A 89 -0.34 -14.31 23.12
N GLY A 90 -1.40 -13.59 22.79
CA GLY A 90 -2.70 -14.17 22.43
C GLY A 90 -2.75 -14.70 20.99
N LYS A 91 -1.72 -14.42 20.16
CA LYS A 91 -1.69 -14.74 18.74
C LYS A 91 -2.90 -14.19 17.98
N TRP A 92 -3.37 -13.00 18.37
CA TRP A 92 -4.52 -12.34 17.76
C TRP A 92 -4.19 -11.84 16.35
N ILE A 93 -2.96 -11.39 16.15
CA ILE A 93 -2.42 -10.93 14.88
C ILE A 93 -1.27 -11.86 14.48
N VAL A 94 -1.43 -12.53 13.34
CA VAL A 94 -0.42 -13.42 12.74
C VAL A 94 -0.07 -12.88 11.37
N PRO A 95 0.82 -11.87 11.31
CA PRO A 95 1.11 -11.19 10.06
C PRO A 95 1.86 -12.11 9.09
N GLN A 96 1.41 -12.11 7.86
CA GLN A 96 2.06 -12.80 6.76
C GLN A 96 2.07 -11.89 5.53
N GLY A 97 3.06 -12.07 4.69
CA GLY A 97 3.15 -11.36 3.43
C GLY A 97 3.74 -12.23 2.34
N VAL A 98 3.35 -11.94 1.12
CA VAL A 98 4.02 -12.43 -0.07
C VAL A 98 4.43 -11.19 -0.85
N CYS A 99 5.68 -11.12 -1.26
CA CYS A 99 6.14 -10.08 -2.17
C CYS A 99 6.90 -10.71 -3.33
N GLY A 100 6.78 -10.08 -4.48
CA GLY A 100 7.48 -10.51 -5.68
C GLY A 100 7.90 -9.31 -6.52
N ILE A 101 9.01 -9.46 -7.24
CA ILE A 101 9.43 -8.53 -8.27
C ILE A 101 9.36 -9.27 -9.59
N TYR A 102 8.68 -8.68 -10.55
CA TYR A 102 8.41 -9.29 -11.85
C TYR A 102 8.84 -8.37 -12.98
N PRO A 103 9.31 -8.92 -14.13
CA PRO A 103 9.53 -8.13 -15.33
C PRO A 103 8.19 -7.63 -15.87
N CYS A 104 8.17 -6.39 -16.35
CA CYS A 104 6.94 -5.81 -16.88
C CYS A 104 7.20 -4.80 -18.00
N GLN A 105 6.14 -4.45 -18.71
CA GLN A 105 6.10 -3.36 -19.69
C GLN A 105 4.70 -2.75 -19.70
N SER A 106 4.58 -1.50 -20.11
CA SER A 106 3.27 -0.91 -20.35
C SER A 106 2.79 -1.12 -21.79
N ASP A 107 1.46 -1.26 -21.94
CA ASP A 107 0.75 -1.32 -23.20
C ASP A 107 -0.54 -0.48 -23.08
N GLY A 108 -0.51 0.74 -23.55
CA GLY A 108 -1.59 1.70 -23.31
C GLY A 108 -1.76 2.02 -21.82
N ASP A 109 -2.93 1.72 -21.26
CA ASP A 109 -3.27 1.95 -19.86
C ASP A 109 -3.12 0.66 -19.00
N GLU A 110 -2.45 -0.36 -19.54
CA GLU A 110 -2.19 -1.61 -18.87
C GLU A 110 -0.70 -1.82 -18.60
N VAL A 111 -0.39 -2.57 -17.55
CA VAL A 111 0.95 -3.13 -17.29
C VAL A 111 0.89 -4.62 -17.50
N ILE A 112 1.69 -5.11 -18.43
CA ILE A 112 1.88 -6.53 -18.71
C ILE A 112 2.97 -7.04 -17.78
N VAL A 113 2.70 -8.13 -17.09
CA VAL A 113 3.66 -8.83 -16.21
C VAL A 113 4.08 -10.12 -16.88
N TYR A 114 5.38 -10.38 -16.90
CA TYR A 114 5.98 -11.54 -17.57
C TYR A 114 6.54 -12.53 -16.56
N GLU A 115 6.73 -13.76 -17.03
CA GLU A 115 7.50 -14.77 -16.27
C GLU A 115 8.93 -14.30 -16.03
N PRO A 116 9.49 -14.50 -14.81
CA PRO A 116 10.84 -14.07 -14.48
C PRO A 116 11.93 -14.68 -15.35
N GLU A 117 11.72 -15.89 -15.84
CA GLU A 117 12.69 -16.67 -16.62
C GLU A 117 12.46 -16.57 -18.12
N ASP A 118 11.27 -16.13 -18.54
CA ASP A 118 10.91 -15.98 -19.95
C ASP A 118 10.01 -14.76 -20.17
N PHE A 119 10.60 -13.65 -20.58
CA PHE A 119 9.89 -12.39 -20.85
C PHE A 119 8.97 -12.45 -22.09
N GLY A 120 8.94 -13.56 -22.79
CA GLY A 120 7.96 -13.83 -23.84
C GLY A 120 6.64 -14.38 -23.32
N VAL A 121 6.61 -14.88 -22.08
CA VAL A 121 5.42 -15.46 -21.46
C VAL A 121 4.74 -14.42 -20.55
N GLU A 122 3.54 -14.04 -20.93
CA GLU A 122 2.70 -13.12 -20.18
C GLU A 122 1.99 -13.87 -19.05
N VAL A 123 2.17 -13.42 -17.79
CA VAL A 123 1.52 -13.98 -16.61
C VAL A 123 0.15 -13.34 -16.40
N CYS A 124 0.09 -12.03 -16.42
CA CYS A 124 -1.14 -11.28 -16.22
C CYS A 124 -1.01 -9.83 -16.72
N ARG A 125 -2.14 -9.12 -16.75
CA ARG A 125 -2.22 -7.68 -17.03
C ARG A 125 -2.95 -6.97 -15.91
N PHE A 126 -2.45 -5.80 -15.55
CA PHE A 126 -3.12 -4.87 -14.64
C PHE A 126 -3.59 -3.64 -15.44
N GLY A 127 -4.90 -3.48 -15.55
CA GLY A 127 -5.51 -2.28 -16.11
C GLY A 127 -5.55 -1.16 -15.08
N PHE A 128 -5.12 0.04 -15.47
CA PHE A 128 -5.14 1.23 -14.62
C PHE A 128 -6.10 2.28 -15.17
N THR A 129 -6.91 2.85 -14.30
CA THR A 129 -7.79 3.95 -14.70
C THR A 129 -6.98 5.21 -14.94
N ARG A 130 -7.20 5.84 -16.10
CA ARG A 130 -6.66 7.14 -16.40
C ARG A 130 -7.41 8.22 -15.65
N VAL A 131 -6.70 9.17 -15.07
CA VAL A 131 -7.27 10.29 -14.33
C VAL A 131 -6.79 11.64 -14.88
N VAL A 132 -7.56 12.69 -14.62
CA VAL A 132 -7.16 14.06 -15.00
C VAL A 132 -6.03 14.51 -14.09
N GLY A 133 -4.93 14.99 -14.66
CA GLY A 133 -3.80 15.52 -13.91
C GLY A 133 -4.21 16.70 -13.02
N SER A 134 -3.50 16.91 -11.92
CA SER A 134 -3.81 17.93 -10.91
C SER A 134 -3.95 19.34 -11.47
N ARG A 135 -3.23 19.66 -12.57
CA ARG A 135 -3.32 20.96 -13.26
C ARG A 135 -4.39 21.00 -14.36
N ARG A 136 -5.16 19.93 -14.54
CA ARG A 136 -6.21 19.80 -15.57
C ARG A 136 -5.76 20.12 -17.01
N LYS A 137 -4.49 19.85 -17.33
CA LYS A 137 -3.89 20.10 -18.65
C LYS A 137 -3.58 18.82 -19.42
N ASP A 138 -3.56 17.71 -18.75
CA ASP A 138 -3.21 16.38 -19.25
C ASP A 138 -3.99 15.30 -18.50
N THR A 139 -3.88 14.08 -19.00
CA THR A 139 -4.33 12.90 -18.29
C THR A 139 -3.14 12.04 -17.87
N ILE A 140 -3.24 11.36 -16.75
CA ILE A 140 -2.21 10.48 -16.22
C ILE A 140 -2.77 9.07 -15.92
N CYS A 141 -1.92 8.08 -16.15
CA CYS A 141 -2.19 6.68 -15.84
C CYS A 141 -0.94 6.06 -15.21
N ALA A 142 -1.09 5.21 -14.22
CA ALA A 142 0.06 4.55 -13.57
C ALA A 142 0.88 3.73 -14.57
N ALA A 143 0.24 3.08 -15.54
CA ALA A 143 0.91 2.28 -16.55
C ALA A 143 1.96 3.06 -17.35
N GLN A 144 1.72 4.35 -17.61
CA GLN A 144 2.65 5.15 -18.45
C GLN A 144 4.00 5.46 -17.79
N TYR A 145 4.20 5.10 -16.52
CA TYR A 145 5.49 5.24 -15.83
C TYR A 145 6.39 4.02 -15.97
N PHE A 146 5.93 2.96 -16.61
CA PHE A 146 6.73 1.80 -16.99
C PHE A 146 7.19 1.90 -18.44
N TYR A 147 8.31 1.27 -18.79
CA TYR A 147 8.77 1.22 -20.17
C TYR A 147 7.68 0.66 -21.09
N PRO A 148 7.32 1.37 -22.15
CA PRO A 148 6.35 0.86 -23.11
C PRO A 148 6.91 -0.34 -23.87
N ARG A 149 6.06 -1.31 -24.17
CA ARG A 149 6.42 -2.52 -24.93
C ARG A 149 7.12 -2.17 -26.25
N ALA A 150 6.67 -1.11 -26.92
CA ALA A 150 7.28 -0.62 -28.16
C ALA A 150 8.75 -0.17 -28.01
N SER A 151 9.22 0.11 -26.79
CA SER A 151 10.63 0.49 -26.55
C SER A 151 11.61 -0.68 -26.59
N GLY A 152 11.13 -1.92 -26.52
CA GLY A 152 11.95 -3.12 -26.40
C GLY A 152 12.67 -3.27 -25.05
N LYS A 153 12.48 -2.31 -24.11
CA LYS A 153 13.08 -2.34 -22.77
C LYS A 153 12.10 -2.97 -21.78
N VAL A 154 12.65 -3.72 -20.83
CA VAL A 154 11.88 -4.35 -19.75
C VAL A 154 12.05 -3.55 -18.47
N ASP A 155 10.97 -3.34 -17.75
CA ASP A 155 10.90 -2.69 -16.46
C ASP A 155 10.66 -3.74 -15.35
N ALA A 156 10.60 -3.30 -14.11
CA ALA A 156 10.33 -4.16 -12.96
C ALA A 156 9.14 -3.61 -12.15
N ILE A 157 8.21 -4.50 -11.79
CA ILE A 157 7.09 -4.19 -10.91
C ILE A 157 7.20 -4.99 -9.62
N GLY A 158 7.08 -4.30 -8.48
CA GLY A 158 6.91 -4.93 -7.17
C GLY A 158 5.44 -5.19 -6.89
N VAL A 159 5.10 -6.41 -6.54
CA VAL A 159 3.75 -6.82 -6.13
C VAL A 159 3.81 -7.40 -4.73
N GLN A 160 2.87 -7.02 -3.88
CA GLN A 160 2.77 -7.56 -2.53
C GLN A 160 1.33 -7.85 -2.14
N LEU A 161 1.16 -8.88 -1.33
CA LEU A 161 -0.07 -9.22 -0.65
C LEU A 161 0.25 -9.44 0.83
N THR A 162 -0.52 -8.83 1.72
CA THR A 162 -0.34 -8.95 3.16
C THR A 162 -1.64 -9.32 3.86
N THR A 163 -1.52 -10.00 4.99
CA THR A 163 -2.65 -10.32 5.87
C THR A 163 -2.22 -10.22 7.33
N SER A 164 -3.14 -9.82 8.19
CA SER A 164 -3.00 -9.89 9.65
C SER A 164 -3.42 -11.25 10.25
N GLY A 165 -3.94 -12.14 9.39
CA GLY A 165 -4.45 -13.46 9.78
C GLY A 165 -5.96 -13.46 10.13
N PRO A 166 -6.62 -14.61 10.00
CA PRO A 166 -8.07 -14.74 10.26
C PRO A 166 -8.42 -14.58 11.75
N GLN A 167 -7.44 -14.72 12.65
CA GLN A 167 -7.64 -14.62 14.09
C GLN A 167 -8.08 -13.21 14.53
N VAL A 168 -7.73 -12.17 13.77
CA VAL A 168 -8.11 -10.79 14.09
C VAL A 168 -9.62 -10.61 14.14
N GLU A 169 -10.35 -11.14 13.16
CA GLU A 169 -11.80 -11.03 13.13
C GLU A 169 -12.46 -11.75 14.31
N ALA A 170 -11.96 -12.94 14.65
CA ALA A 170 -12.44 -13.70 15.80
C ALA A 170 -12.21 -12.95 17.11
N GLN A 171 -11.04 -12.31 17.27
CA GLN A 171 -10.73 -11.54 18.47
C GLN A 171 -11.58 -10.27 18.58
N ILE A 172 -11.80 -9.57 17.47
CA ILE A 172 -12.70 -8.41 17.43
C ILE A 172 -14.13 -8.82 17.81
N ALA A 173 -14.60 -9.97 17.32
CA ALA A 173 -15.91 -10.48 17.68
C ALA A 173 -16.02 -10.81 19.17
N ALA A 174 -14.98 -11.39 19.77
CA ALA A 174 -14.90 -11.66 21.21
C ALA A 174 -14.98 -10.36 22.02
N PHE A 175 -14.18 -9.35 21.71
CA PHE A 175 -14.22 -8.05 22.39
C PHE A 175 -15.58 -7.36 22.28
N LYS A 176 -16.23 -7.45 21.13
CA LYS A 176 -17.60 -6.94 20.95
C LYS A 176 -18.61 -7.67 21.82
N ALA A 177 -18.51 -8.98 21.92
CA ALA A 177 -19.38 -9.79 22.77
C ALA A 177 -19.21 -9.47 24.26
N GLU A 178 -18.00 -9.12 24.68
CA GLU A 178 -17.66 -8.68 26.05
C GLU A 178 -18.06 -7.21 26.32
N GLY A 179 -18.55 -6.48 25.33
CA GLY A 179 -18.85 -5.04 25.43
C GLY A 179 -17.60 -4.17 25.56
N ASN A 180 -16.42 -4.70 25.24
CA ASN A 180 -15.15 -4.00 25.34
C ASN A 180 -14.88 -3.15 24.09
N SER A 181 -15.56 -2.01 24.00
CA SER A 181 -15.44 -1.10 22.86
C SER A 181 -14.04 -0.49 22.72
N GLU A 182 -13.32 -0.36 23.82
CA GLU A 182 -11.95 0.19 23.84
C GLU A 182 -10.98 -0.79 23.17
N ALA A 183 -11.07 -2.08 23.52
CA ALA A 183 -10.25 -3.12 22.90
C ALA A 183 -10.52 -3.30 21.38
N VAL A 184 -11.73 -3.00 20.95
CA VAL A 184 -12.08 -3.01 19.50
C VAL A 184 -11.45 -1.85 18.75
N LEU A 185 -11.15 -0.73 19.44
CA LEU A 185 -10.52 0.44 18.83
C LEU A 185 -9.01 0.27 18.67
N TYR A 186 -8.35 -0.40 19.61
CA TYR A 186 -6.90 -0.66 19.61
C TYR A 186 -6.53 -1.90 18.82
#